data_0b5d302dde4505a32c17a5bb6bfea361
#
_entry.id   0b5d302dde4505a32c17a5bb6bfea361
#
_cell.length_a   1.000
_cell.length_b   1.000
_cell.length_c   1.000
_cell.angle_alpha   90.00
_cell.angle_beta   90.00
_cell.angle_gamma   90.00
#
_symmetry.space_group_name_H-M   'P 1'
#
loop_
_entity.id
_entity.type
_entity.pdbx_description
1 polymer ?
#
loop_
_entity_poly.entity_id
_entity_poly.type
_entity_poly.pdbx_seq_one_letter_code
_entity_poly.pdbx_strand_id
1 'polypeptide(L)'
;EGWHRQAGGPHAEVFALQAAGDKARGATAYVSLEPCCHQGRTPPCSDALLKAGIGRVVYAAQDPNPQVNGGGGQALQAAGMEVCSGLMAAESERLNAGFFMRMRRGRPLIRCKIAASIDGRTALADGRSQWITAEPARLDVQRLRAQSCVVLTGIGTVLADDPLLNVRGLADEAGRQPLRVVLDSGLRTPPDARLLSVSGEVLVIGAGSTEGKAALEARGARVELLAGADGRVDLAGVMQRLAALQINEVLVEAGPVLNGALLAAGLVDELIVYQAAHVLGSTARGMFELPPLQEMEKRPAFALLEARHVGADLRLRYRPLVAGERAD
;
A
#
# COMPACT_ATOMS: atom_id res chain seq x y z
N GLU A 1 5.53 11.12 -24.52
CA GLU A 1 5.36 10.28 -23.32
C GLU A 1 3.91 10.24 -22.87
N GLY A 2 3.54 9.25 -22.05
CA GLY A 2 2.20 9.09 -21.49
C GLY A 2 2.25 8.32 -20.18
N TRP A 3 1.25 8.54 -19.33
CA TRP A 3 1.07 7.81 -18.08
C TRP A 3 -0.41 7.56 -17.81
N HIS A 4 -0.71 6.49 -17.08
CA HIS A 4 -2.07 6.17 -16.68
C HIS A 4 -2.55 7.16 -15.60
N ARG A 5 -3.60 7.92 -15.90
CA ARG A 5 -4.07 9.03 -15.04
C ARG A 5 -5.08 8.61 -14.00
N GLN A 6 -5.96 7.67 -14.36
CA GLN A 6 -7.08 7.26 -13.51
C GLN A 6 -7.49 5.82 -13.81
N ALA A 7 -7.74 5.03 -12.76
CA ALA A 7 -8.21 3.66 -12.89
C ALA A 7 -9.50 3.56 -13.72
N GLY A 8 -9.48 2.70 -14.75
CA GLY A 8 -10.57 2.56 -15.73
C GLY A 8 -10.53 3.53 -16.90
N GLY A 9 -9.63 4.51 -16.87
CA GLY A 9 -9.33 5.37 -18.02
C GLY A 9 -8.32 4.76 -18.99
N PRO A 10 -7.95 5.46 -20.08
CA PRO A 10 -6.96 5.01 -21.04
C PRO A 10 -5.60 4.72 -20.39
N HIS A 11 -4.92 3.69 -20.85
CA HIS A 11 -3.58 3.35 -20.39
C HIS A 11 -2.52 4.32 -20.93
N ALA A 12 -1.31 4.26 -20.37
CA ALA A 12 -0.19 5.14 -20.69
C ALA A 12 0.15 5.18 -22.18
N GLU A 13 0.07 4.02 -22.85
CA GLU A 13 0.36 3.87 -24.26
C GLU A 13 -0.55 4.73 -25.13
N VAL A 14 -1.85 4.82 -24.80
CA VAL A 14 -2.82 5.63 -25.54
C VAL A 14 -2.45 7.10 -25.47
N PHE A 15 -2.08 7.61 -24.31
CA PHE A 15 -1.65 9.00 -24.13
C PHE A 15 -0.32 9.28 -24.86
N ALA A 16 0.62 8.33 -24.82
CA ALA A 16 1.88 8.45 -25.52
C ALA A 16 1.69 8.50 -27.04
N LEU A 17 0.82 7.64 -27.58
CA LEU A 17 0.47 7.61 -29.00
C LEU A 17 -0.22 8.90 -29.44
N GLN A 18 -1.17 9.41 -28.65
CA GLN A 18 -1.82 10.70 -28.91
C GLN A 18 -0.82 11.85 -28.94
N ALA A 19 0.13 11.89 -28.00
CA ALA A 19 1.17 12.91 -27.97
C ALA A 19 2.16 12.79 -29.12
N ALA A 20 2.44 11.58 -29.62
CA ALA A 20 3.35 11.36 -30.74
C ALA A 20 2.71 11.68 -32.10
N GLY A 21 1.40 11.48 -32.25
CA GLY A 21 0.70 11.65 -33.54
C GLY A 21 1.36 10.82 -34.64
N ASP A 22 1.55 11.41 -35.82
CA ASP A 22 2.16 10.73 -36.99
C ASP A 22 3.61 10.23 -36.74
N LYS A 23 4.31 10.80 -35.76
CA LYS A 23 5.67 10.36 -35.38
C LYS A 23 5.71 8.99 -34.75
N ALA A 24 4.55 8.44 -34.35
CA ALA A 24 4.44 7.08 -33.82
C ALA A 24 4.78 6.02 -34.88
N ARG A 25 4.50 6.28 -36.16
CA ARG A 25 4.71 5.34 -37.24
C ARG A 25 6.19 4.97 -37.40
N GLY A 26 6.49 3.68 -37.31
CA GLY A 26 7.85 3.14 -37.38
C GLY A 26 8.71 3.40 -36.14
N ALA A 27 8.18 4.09 -35.13
CA ALA A 27 8.91 4.41 -33.89
C ALA A 27 9.06 3.19 -32.96
N THR A 28 9.94 3.33 -31.95
CA THR A 28 10.03 2.38 -30.84
C THR A 28 9.21 2.89 -29.65
N ALA A 29 8.31 2.05 -29.14
CA ALA A 29 7.58 2.26 -27.89
C ALA A 29 8.30 1.61 -26.72
N TYR A 30 8.65 2.38 -25.70
CA TYR A 30 9.18 1.89 -24.43
C TYR A 30 8.07 1.90 -23.38
N VAL A 31 7.78 0.76 -22.78
CA VAL A 31 6.66 0.60 -21.83
C VAL A 31 7.16 -0.04 -20.54
N SER A 32 6.76 0.51 -19.40
CA SER A 32 7.18 -0.02 -18.10
C SER A 32 6.60 -1.39 -17.76
N LEU A 33 5.43 -1.74 -18.31
CA LEU A 33 4.75 -3.02 -18.13
C LEU A 33 4.31 -3.57 -19.48
N GLU A 34 4.23 -4.87 -19.62
CA GLU A 34 3.73 -5.53 -20.84
C GLU A 34 2.40 -4.93 -21.30
N PRO A 35 2.25 -4.54 -22.59
CA PRO A 35 0.99 -4.02 -23.13
C PRO A 35 -0.14 -5.06 -23.03
N CYS A 36 -1.29 -4.67 -22.51
CA CYS A 36 -2.43 -5.56 -22.38
C CYS A 36 -2.97 -6.02 -23.75
N CYS A 37 -3.43 -7.28 -23.82
CA CYS A 37 -3.96 -7.92 -25.04
C CYS A 37 -5.43 -8.35 -24.92
N HIS A 38 -6.09 -8.05 -23.80
CA HIS A 38 -7.49 -8.43 -23.58
C HIS A 38 -8.37 -7.18 -23.51
N GLN A 39 -9.65 -7.35 -23.85
CA GLN A 39 -10.67 -6.33 -23.64
C GLN A 39 -10.98 -6.24 -22.14
N GLY A 40 -10.48 -5.20 -21.49
CA GLY A 40 -10.78 -4.86 -20.11
C GLY A 40 -11.82 -3.74 -20.02
N ARG A 41 -11.58 -2.79 -19.10
CA ARG A 41 -12.34 -1.53 -19.03
C ARG A 41 -12.05 -0.62 -20.22
N THR A 42 -10.91 -0.83 -20.88
CA THR A 42 -10.46 -0.15 -22.08
C THR A 42 -10.05 -1.18 -23.14
N PRO A 43 -10.03 -0.78 -24.44
CA PRO A 43 -9.50 -1.65 -25.49
C PRO A 43 -8.03 -2.03 -25.25
N PRO A 44 -7.53 -3.14 -25.83
CA PRO A 44 -6.16 -3.59 -25.68
C PRO A 44 -5.13 -2.56 -26.14
N CYS A 45 -4.05 -2.38 -25.38
CA CYS A 45 -2.93 -1.52 -25.79
C CYS A 45 -2.16 -2.12 -26.96
N SER A 46 -2.09 -3.44 -27.09
CA SER A 46 -1.52 -4.11 -28.25
C SER A 46 -2.17 -3.64 -29.56
N ASP A 47 -3.50 -3.55 -29.60
CA ASP A 47 -4.23 -3.09 -30.78
C ASP A 47 -3.96 -1.61 -31.08
N ALA A 48 -3.86 -0.78 -30.07
CA ALA A 48 -3.55 0.63 -30.21
C ALA A 48 -2.15 0.85 -30.81
N LEU A 49 -1.15 0.08 -30.36
CA LEU A 49 0.22 0.12 -30.86
C LEU A 49 0.29 -0.36 -32.31
N LEU A 50 -0.41 -1.42 -32.65
CA LEU A 50 -0.51 -1.94 -34.04
C LEU A 50 -1.16 -0.91 -34.98
N LYS A 51 -2.30 -0.33 -34.59
CA LYS A 51 -3.00 0.70 -35.39
C LYS A 51 -2.16 1.94 -35.62
N ALA A 52 -1.34 2.33 -34.65
CA ALA A 52 -0.44 3.47 -34.78
C ALA A 52 0.76 3.19 -35.66
N GLY A 53 0.99 1.94 -36.08
CA GLY A 53 2.10 1.54 -36.91
C GLY A 53 3.45 1.63 -36.21
N ILE A 54 3.49 1.36 -34.89
CA ILE A 54 4.74 1.24 -34.14
C ILE A 54 5.60 0.15 -34.77
N GLY A 55 6.91 0.39 -34.94
CA GLY A 55 7.84 -0.57 -35.52
C GLY A 55 8.43 -1.56 -34.53
N ARG A 56 8.61 -1.12 -33.28
CA ARG A 56 9.23 -1.91 -32.21
C ARG A 56 8.62 -1.60 -30.85
N VAL A 57 8.45 -2.62 -30.00
CA VAL A 57 8.06 -2.46 -28.59
C VAL A 57 9.13 -3.03 -27.68
N VAL A 58 9.52 -2.24 -26.68
CA VAL A 58 10.41 -2.67 -25.59
C VAL A 58 9.64 -2.49 -24.28
N TYR A 59 9.26 -3.59 -23.62
CA TYR A 59 8.62 -3.51 -22.31
C TYR A 59 9.52 -4.04 -21.19
N ALA A 60 9.43 -3.41 -20.02
CA ALA A 60 10.33 -3.71 -18.92
C ALA A 60 9.96 -5.03 -18.23
N ALA A 61 8.81 -5.10 -17.59
CA ALA A 61 8.35 -6.30 -16.88
C ALA A 61 7.17 -6.96 -17.59
N GLN A 62 7.13 -8.29 -17.54
CA GLN A 62 5.96 -9.07 -17.95
C GLN A 62 4.81 -8.79 -16.98
N ASP A 63 3.59 -8.68 -17.50
CA ASP A 63 2.40 -8.47 -16.67
C ASP A 63 2.08 -9.75 -15.87
N PRO A 64 2.05 -9.72 -14.53
CA PRO A 64 1.71 -10.87 -13.70
C PRO A 64 0.21 -11.23 -13.72
N ASN A 65 -0.64 -10.41 -14.36
CA ASN A 65 -2.06 -10.71 -14.50
C ASN A 65 -2.26 -11.94 -15.40
N PRO A 66 -2.92 -13.02 -14.93
CA PRO A 66 -3.15 -14.21 -15.72
C PRO A 66 -3.86 -13.98 -17.06
N GLN A 67 -4.60 -12.86 -17.18
CA GLN A 67 -5.28 -12.47 -18.43
C GLN A 67 -4.33 -11.88 -19.48
N VAL A 68 -3.12 -11.49 -19.09
CA VAL A 68 -2.08 -10.92 -19.97
C VAL A 68 -0.90 -11.89 -20.07
N ASN A 69 -0.12 -12.01 -19.03
CA ASN A 69 0.97 -12.98 -18.77
C ASN A 69 1.74 -13.46 -20.01
N GLY A 70 2.35 -12.55 -20.73
CA GLY A 70 3.09 -12.81 -21.97
C GLY A 70 2.24 -12.72 -23.24
N GLY A 71 0.92 -12.68 -23.13
CA GLY A 71 0.01 -12.64 -24.30
C GLY A 71 0.09 -11.33 -25.07
N GLY A 72 0.41 -10.22 -24.42
CA GLY A 72 0.59 -8.93 -25.08
C GLY A 72 1.80 -8.91 -26.00
N GLY A 73 2.95 -9.36 -25.49
CA GLY A 73 4.15 -9.52 -26.28
C GLY A 73 3.97 -10.50 -27.44
N GLN A 74 3.34 -11.65 -27.18
CA GLN A 74 3.06 -12.65 -28.19
C GLN A 74 2.12 -12.14 -29.29
N ALA A 75 1.06 -11.41 -28.94
CA ALA A 75 0.13 -10.82 -29.92
C ALA A 75 0.83 -9.82 -30.85
N LEU A 76 1.71 -8.97 -30.29
CA LEU A 76 2.50 -8.01 -31.08
C LEU A 76 3.49 -8.72 -32.01
N GLN A 77 4.19 -9.77 -31.54
CA GLN A 77 5.10 -10.58 -32.36
C GLN A 77 4.37 -11.30 -33.49
N ALA A 78 3.21 -11.89 -33.20
CA ALA A 78 2.38 -12.58 -34.22
C ALA A 78 1.91 -11.63 -35.31
N ALA A 79 1.76 -10.33 -35.00
CA ALA A 79 1.46 -9.27 -35.97
C ALA A 79 2.69 -8.74 -36.73
N GLY A 80 3.88 -9.33 -36.51
CA GLY A 80 5.12 -8.96 -37.19
C GLY A 80 5.90 -7.83 -36.57
N MET A 81 5.54 -7.39 -35.38
CA MET A 81 6.24 -6.33 -34.63
C MET A 81 7.48 -6.89 -33.93
N GLU A 82 8.58 -6.11 -33.96
CA GLU A 82 9.75 -6.44 -33.15
C GLU A 82 9.44 -6.16 -31.66
N VAL A 83 9.61 -7.19 -30.80
CA VAL A 83 9.32 -7.11 -29.36
C VAL A 83 10.54 -7.54 -28.56
N CYS A 84 10.96 -6.70 -27.61
CA CYS A 84 11.99 -7.00 -26.60
C CYS A 84 11.40 -6.82 -25.21
N SER A 85 11.83 -7.64 -24.25
CA SER A 85 11.38 -7.57 -22.85
C SER A 85 12.54 -7.71 -21.87
N GLY A 86 12.33 -7.29 -20.62
CA GLY A 86 13.28 -7.48 -19.53
C GLY A 86 14.17 -6.28 -19.24
N LEU A 87 14.20 -5.27 -20.09
CA LEU A 87 14.98 -4.04 -19.84
C LEU A 87 14.42 -3.31 -18.62
N MET A 88 15.23 -3.17 -17.55
CA MET A 88 14.81 -2.56 -16.28
C MET A 88 13.63 -3.26 -15.61
N ALA A 89 13.51 -4.59 -15.73
CA ALA A 89 12.39 -5.35 -15.17
C ALA A 89 12.29 -5.19 -13.65
N ALA A 90 13.40 -5.23 -12.93
CA ALA A 90 13.43 -5.07 -11.47
C ALA A 90 12.95 -3.68 -11.03
N GLU A 91 13.28 -2.63 -11.79
CA GLU A 91 12.82 -1.26 -11.55
C GLU A 91 11.31 -1.15 -11.77
N SER A 92 10.81 -1.74 -12.85
CA SER A 92 9.38 -1.78 -13.16
C SER A 92 8.60 -2.54 -12.10
N GLU A 93 9.11 -3.69 -11.63
CA GLU A 93 8.48 -4.44 -10.54
C GLU A 93 8.43 -3.64 -9.24
N ARG A 94 9.50 -2.89 -8.91
CA ARG A 94 9.50 -1.99 -7.74
C ARG A 94 8.50 -0.86 -7.87
N LEU A 95 8.38 -0.26 -9.07
CA LEU A 95 7.40 0.80 -9.35
C LEU A 95 5.96 0.31 -9.18
N ASN A 96 5.70 -0.94 -9.54
CA ASN A 96 4.39 -1.57 -9.53
C ASN A 96 4.23 -2.63 -8.42
N ALA A 97 5.03 -2.56 -7.36
CA ALA A 97 5.16 -3.63 -6.35
C ALA A 97 3.81 -4.08 -5.76
N GLY A 98 2.90 -3.15 -5.48
CA GLY A 98 1.56 -3.47 -4.99
C GLY A 98 0.71 -4.23 -6.00
N PHE A 99 0.78 -3.89 -7.28
CA PHE A 99 0.09 -4.63 -8.33
C PHE A 99 0.66 -6.05 -8.49
N PHE A 100 1.98 -6.19 -8.53
CA PHE A 100 2.64 -7.49 -8.58
C PHE A 100 2.30 -8.35 -7.36
N MET A 101 2.28 -7.75 -6.17
CA MET A 101 1.91 -8.45 -4.94
C MET A 101 0.47 -8.99 -5.03
N ARG A 102 -0.48 -8.15 -5.45
CA ARG A 102 -1.87 -8.54 -5.56
C ARG A 102 -2.07 -9.65 -6.59
N MET A 103 -1.42 -9.58 -7.75
CA MET A 103 -1.53 -10.60 -8.78
C MET A 103 -0.87 -11.92 -8.38
N ARG A 104 0.35 -11.88 -7.80
CA ARG A 104 1.12 -13.07 -7.48
C ARG A 104 0.71 -13.74 -6.16
N ARG A 105 0.25 -12.95 -5.17
CA ARG A 105 -0.04 -13.43 -3.80
C ARG A 105 -1.51 -13.33 -3.39
N GLY A 106 -2.38 -12.73 -4.21
CA GLY A 106 -3.80 -12.55 -3.89
C GLY A 106 -4.07 -11.59 -2.73
N ARG A 107 -3.08 -10.73 -2.37
CA ARG A 107 -3.19 -9.72 -1.32
C ARG A 107 -2.46 -8.43 -1.68
N PRO A 108 -2.82 -7.27 -1.10
CA PRO A 108 -2.07 -6.03 -1.32
C PRO A 108 -0.66 -6.09 -0.70
N LEU A 109 0.19 -5.17 -1.14
CA LEU A 109 1.44 -4.84 -0.47
C LEU A 109 1.15 -4.07 0.81
N ILE A 110 1.75 -4.49 1.93
CA ILE A 110 1.49 -3.93 3.25
C ILE A 110 2.73 -3.21 3.77
N ARG A 111 2.63 -1.89 3.91
CA ARG A 111 3.65 -1.04 4.52
C ARG A 111 3.21 -0.62 5.91
N CYS A 112 3.93 -1.04 6.95
CA CYS A 112 3.72 -0.56 8.31
C CYS A 112 4.56 0.70 8.54
N LYS A 113 3.90 1.84 8.79
CA LYS A 113 4.55 3.10 9.14
C LYS A 113 4.50 3.32 10.64
N ILE A 114 5.65 3.57 11.25
CA ILE A 114 5.80 3.82 12.68
C ILE A 114 6.58 5.13 12.89
N ALA A 115 6.14 5.94 13.84
CA ALA A 115 6.93 7.04 14.39
C ALA A 115 7.47 6.61 15.75
N ALA A 116 8.77 6.69 15.97
CA ALA A 116 9.41 6.22 17.20
C ALA A 116 10.55 7.13 17.65
N SER A 117 10.85 7.10 18.95
CA SER A 117 12.07 7.63 19.54
C SER A 117 13.29 6.77 19.23
N ILE A 118 14.50 7.21 19.58
CA ILE A 118 15.74 6.41 19.41
C ILE A 118 15.65 5.05 20.10
N ASP A 119 15.02 5.00 21.28
CA ASP A 119 14.81 3.77 22.06
C ASP A 119 13.58 2.96 21.63
N GLY A 120 13.03 3.25 20.42
CA GLY A 120 11.97 2.46 19.81
C GLY A 120 10.60 2.61 20.46
N ARG A 121 10.29 3.77 21.04
CA ARG A 121 9.02 4.03 21.72
C ARG A 121 8.09 4.89 20.87
N THR A 122 6.81 4.56 20.90
CA THR A 122 5.76 5.17 20.06
C THR A 122 4.77 6.02 20.84
N ALA A 123 4.76 5.93 22.15
CA ALA A 123 3.96 6.74 23.06
C ALA A 123 4.54 6.64 24.48
N LEU A 124 4.19 7.59 25.35
CA LEU A 124 4.42 7.48 26.80
C LEU A 124 3.61 6.30 27.40
N ALA A 125 3.88 5.93 28.64
CA ALA A 125 3.17 4.89 29.36
C ALA A 125 1.66 5.15 29.44
N ASP A 126 1.26 6.41 29.60
CA ASP A 126 -0.14 6.86 29.65
C ASP A 126 -0.82 6.94 28.26
N GLY A 127 -0.07 6.68 27.19
CA GLY A 127 -0.57 6.68 25.81
C GLY A 127 -0.41 7.98 25.05
N ARG A 128 0.06 9.07 25.65
CA ARG A 128 0.34 10.32 24.91
C ARG A 128 1.43 10.07 23.86
N SER A 129 1.12 10.38 22.59
CA SER A 129 1.97 10.12 21.42
C SER A 129 2.32 11.36 20.60
N GLN A 130 1.71 12.51 20.88
CA GLN A 130 1.83 13.73 20.08
C GLN A 130 2.80 14.73 20.73
N TRP A 131 3.88 15.18 20.05
CA TRP A 131 4.34 14.70 18.73
C TRP A 131 5.70 14.03 18.91
N ILE A 132 5.86 12.79 18.38
CA ILE A 132 7.15 12.09 18.42
C ILE A 132 8.08 12.67 17.35
N THR A 133 7.59 12.83 16.12
CA THR A 133 8.37 13.29 14.97
C THR A 133 8.06 14.72 14.59
N ALA A 134 9.01 15.40 13.96
CA ALA A 134 8.90 16.78 13.50
C ALA A 134 7.93 16.93 12.30
N GLU A 135 7.58 18.17 11.99
CA GLU A 135 6.64 18.50 10.91
C GLU A 135 7.06 17.96 9.53
N PRO A 136 8.35 18.05 9.11
CA PRO A 136 8.76 17.47 7.82
C PRO A 136 8.46 15.97 7.70
N ALA A 137 8.65 15.19 8.77
CA ALA A 137 8.32 13.76 8.78
C ALA A 137 6.80 13.55 8.66
N ARG A 138 6.00 14.34 9.37
CA ARG A 138 4.53 14.28 9.25
C ARG A 138 4.04 14.63 7.85
N LEU A 139 4.69 15.60 7.17
CA LEU A 139 4.39 15.92 5.77
C LEU A 139 4.79 14.79 4.82
N ASP A 140 5.94 14.11 5.06
CA ASP A 140 6.36 12.95 4.27
C ASP A 140 5.35 11.79 4.42
N VAL A 141 4.76 11.60 5.61
CA VAL A 141 3.65 10.64 5.82
C VAL A 141 2.42 10.99 4.99
N GLN A 142 2.10 12.27 4.77
CA GLN A 142 0.98 12.64 3.88
C GLN A 142 1.23 12.18 2.44
N ARG A 143 2.48 12.22 1.98
CA ARG A 143 2.86 11.67 0.67
C ARG A 143 2.70 10.15 0.61
N LEU A 144 3.05 9.43 1.67
CA LEU A 144 2.79 7.98 1.77
C LEU A 144 1.30 7.67 1.70
N ARG A 145 0.46 8.44 2.40
CA ARG A 145 -1.01 8.30 2.31
C ARG A 145 -1.52 8.55 0.89
N ALA A 146 -1.05 9.62 0.24
CA ALA A 146 -1.46 9.97 -1.13
C ALA A 146 -1.09 8.88 -2.15
N GLN A 147 0.01 8.18 -1.94
CA GLN A 147 0.47 7.07 -2.77
C GLN A 147 -0.26 5.76 -2.48
N SER A 148 -0.92 5.63 -1.33
CA SER A 148 -1.56 4.39 -0.89
C SER A 148 -3.01 4.29 -1.35
N CYS A 149 -3.49 3.06 -1.58
CA CYS A 149 -4.90 2.81 -1.87
C CYS A 149 -5.74 2.86 -0.59
N VAL A 150 -5.15 2.41 0.51
CA VAL A 150 -5.78 2.27 1.84
C VAL A 150 -4.86 2.83 2.91
N VAL A 151 -5.42 3.55 3.88
CA VAL A 151 -4.81 3.78 5.20
C VAL A 151 -5.56 2.93 6.21
N LEU A 152 -4.86 1.98 6.82
CA LEU A 152 -5.42 1.00 7.75
C LEU A 152 -4.95 1.29 9.18
N THR A 153 -5.88 1.25 10.12
CA THR A 153 -5.59 1.38 11.55
C THR A 153 -6.37 0.37 12.39
N GLY A 154 -6.05 0.28 13.67
CA GLY A 154 -6.83 -0.47 14.65
C GLY A 154 -7.65 0.44 15.55
N ILE A 155 -8.70 -0.10 16.16
CA ILE A 155 -9.58 0.62 17.08
C ILE A 155 -8.82 1.32 18.22
N GLY A 156 -7.72 0.73 18.69
CA GLY A 156 -6.90 1.35 19.74
C GLY A 156 -6.36 2.73 19.37
N THR A 157 -5.95 2.92 18.13
CA THR A 157 -5.49 4.23 17.61
C THR A 157 -6.65 5.21 17.47
N VAL A 158 -7.83 4.74 17.02
CA VAL A 158 -9.01 5.61 16.92
C VAL A 158 -9.43 6.13 18.28
N LEU A 159 -9.47 5.26 19.31
CA LEU A 159 -9.86 5.65 20.67
C LEU A 159 -8.82 6.53 21.38
N ALA A 160 -7.52 6.37 21.05
CA ALA A 160 -6.46 7.12 21.71
C ALA A 160 -6.22 8.50 21.07
N ASP A 161 -6.22 8.57 19.74
CA ASP A 161 -5.73 9.73 18.99
C ASP A 161 -6.83 10.44 18.18
N ASP A 162 -8.00 9.84 18.01
CA ASP A 162 -9.09 10.29 17.13
C ASP A 162 -8.59 10.87 15.80
N PRO A 163 -7.88 10.06 14.99
CA PRO A 163 -7.15 10.54 13.83
C PRO A 163 -8.08 10.78 12.63
N LEU A 164 -7.72 11.72 11.76
CA LEU A 164 -8.43 11.94 10.49
C LEU A 164 -8.10 10.89 9.43
N LEU A 165 -6.88 10.38 9.38
CA LEU A 165 -6.35 9.40 8.41
C LEU A 165 -6.52 9.80 6.93
N ASN A 166 -6.76 11.05 6.65
CA ASN A 166 -6.87 11.61 5.30
C ASN A 166 -5.54 12.20 4.81
N VAL A 167 -5.45 12.45 3.52
CA VAL A 167 -4.39 13.27 2.91
C VAL A 167 -4.72 14.74 3.12
N ARG A 168 -3.74 15.53 3.59
CA ARG A 168 -3.85 16.98 3.79
C ARG A 168 -2.47 17.65 3.77
N GLY A 169 -2.45 18.97 3.52
CA GLY A 169 -1.21 19.77 3.53
C GLY A 169 -0.28 19.49 2.34
N LEU A 170 -0.76 18.89 1.26
CA LEU A 170 -0.05 18.76 0.00
C LEU A 170 -0.62 19.74 -1.02
N ALA A 171 0.20 20.22 -1.96
CA ALA A 171 -0.20 21.19 -2.98
C ALA A 171 -1.38 20.73 -3.85
N ASP A 172 -1.50 19.40 -4.06
CA ASP A 172 -2.58 18.77 -4.84
C ASP A 172 -3.62 18.08 -3.93
N GLU A 173 -4.12 18.77 -2.90
CA GLU A 173 -5.11 18.22 -1.95
C GLU A 173 -6.45 17.78 -2.60
N ALA A 174 -6.77 18.31 -3.78
CA ALA A 174 -7.95 17.91 -4.57
C ALA A 174 -7.84 16.47 -5.13
N GLY A 175 -6.73 15.79 -4.88
CA GLY A 175 -6.49 14.43 -5.30
C GLY A 175 -7.35 13.39 -4.57
N ARG A 176 -7.27 12.16 -5.04
CA ARG A 176 -7.95 11.01 -4.48
C ARG A 176 -7.58 10.79 -3.00
N GLN A 177 -8.59 10.67 -2.13
CA GLN A 177 -8.41 10.21 -0.75
C GLN A 177 -8.28 8.67 -0.72
N PRO A 178 -7.37 8.10 0.09
CA PRO A 178 -7.31 6.66 0.31
C PRO A 178 -8.57 6.18 1.06
N LEU A 179 -8.98 4.94 0.81
CA LEU A 179 -9.95 4.26 1.66
C LEU A 179 -9.40 4.14 3.08
N ARG A 180 -10.13 4.59 4.08
CA ARG A 180 -9.78 4.44 5.50
C ARG A 180 -10.36 3.14 6.03
N VAL A 181 -9.51 2.26 6.55
CA VAL A 181 -9.93 0.96 7.10
C VAL A 181 -9.64 0.93 8.58
N VAL A 182 -10.67 0.62 9.39
CA VAL A 182 -10.54 0.42 10.83
C VAL A 182 -10.78 -1.04 11.16
N LEU A 183 -9.80 -1.72 11.78
CA LEU A 183 -9.98 -3.05 12.35
C LEU A 183 -10.49 -2.92 13.78
N ASP A 184 -11.73 -3.34 14.00
CA ASP A 184 -12.47 -3.14 15.25
C ASP A 184 -13.35 -4.33 15.58
N SER A 185 -12.79 -5.35 16.21
CA SER A 185 -13.48 -6.62 16.49
C SER A 185 -14.83 -6.46 17.19
N GLY A 186 -14.98 -5.43 18.02
CA GLY A 186 -16.20 -5.16 18.79
C GLY A 186 -17.05 -4.01 18.30
N LEU A 187 -16.74 -3.41 17.13
CA LEU A 187 -17.42 -2.24 16.58
C LEU A 187 -17.54 -1.08 17.59
N ARG A 188 -16.45 -0.79 18.33
CA ARG A 188 -16.36 0.26 19.35
C ARG A 188 -15.98 1.63 18.78
N THR A 189 -15.79 1.75 17.46
CA THR A 189 -15.48 3.01 16.80
C THR A 189 -16.59 4.03 17.10
N PRO A 190 -16.27 5.18 17.71
CA PRO A 190 -17.27 6.18 18.04
C PRO A 190 -17.95 6.71 16.76
N PRO A 191 -19.29 6.85 16.73
CA PRO A 191 -19.99 7.40 15.56
C PRO A 191 -19.63 8.87 15.25
N ASP A 192 -19.04 9.58 16.20
CA ASP A 192 -18.54 10.94 16.07
C ASP A 192 -17.03 11.01 15.83
N ALA A 193 -16.35 9.88 15.63
CA ALA A 193 -14.92 9.83 15.33
C ALA A 193 -14.58 10.72 14.12
N ARG A 194 -13.52 11.52 14.24
CA ARG A 194 -13.12 12.52 13.23
C ARG A 194 -12.85 11.92 11.85
N LEU A 195 -12.40 10.67 11.79
CA LEU A 195 -12.20 9.98 10.51
C LEU A 195 -13.52 9.81 9.71
N LEU A 196 -14.69 9.84 10.37
CA LEU A 196 -16.01 9.77 9.73
C LEU A 196 -16.51 11.14 9.25
N SER A 197 -15.91 12.23 9.70
CA SER A 197 -16.35 13.61 9.42
C SER A 197 -15.72 14.24 8.18
N VAL A 198 -14.69 13.61 7.59
CA VAL A 198 -13.96 14.14 6.44
C VAL A 198 -14.27 13.34 5.17
N SER A 199 -14.07 13.95 3.99
CA SER A 199 -14.31 13.33 2.69
C SER A 199 -13.51 12.03 2.48
N GLY A 200 -14.05 11.12 1.68
CA GLY A 200 -13.50 9.81 1.36
C GLY A 200 -14.24 8.66 2.08
N GLU A 201 -14.05 7.45 1.59
CA GLU A 201 -14.73 6.26 2.09
C GLU A 201 -14.10 5.74 3.40
N VAL A 202 -14.95 5.15 4.26
CA VAL A 202 -14.54 4.46 5.49
C VAL A 202 -15.12 3.05 5.48
N LEU A 203 -14.27 2.06 5.77
CA LEU A 203 -14.64 0.67 5.98
C LEU A 203 -14.24 0.26 7.41
N VAL A 204 -15.21 -0.11 8.22
CA VAL A 204 -14.96 -0.70 9.54
C VAL A 204 -15.13 -2.21 9.44
N ILE A 205 -14.13 -2.97 9.88
CA ILE A 205 -14.15 -4.43 9.84
C ILE A 205 -14.21 -4.96 11.26
N GLY A 206 -15.33 -5.60 11.59
CA GLY A 206 -15.59 -6.26 12.88
C GLY A 206 -15.37 -7.77 12.85
N ALA A 207 -15.53 -8.42 14.03
CA ALA A 207 -15.32 -9.85 14.18
C ALA A 207 -16.60 -10.65 14.57
N GLY A 208 -17.78 -10.04 14.50
CA GLY A 208 -19.03 -10.77 14.79
C GLY A 208 -20.06 -9.99 15.57
N SER A 209 -19.68 -9.06 16.44
CA SER A 209 -20.64 -8.14 17.07
C SER A 209 -21.29 -7.27 16.00
N THR A 210 -22.61 -7.08 16.11
CA THR A 210 -23.36 -6.11 15.29
C THR A 210 -23.75 -4.87 16.08
N GLU A 211 -23.43 -4.81 17.37
CA GLU A 211 -23.62 -3.64 18.21
C GLU A 211 -22.76 -2.49 17.66
N GLY A 212 -23.35 -1.31 17.50
CA GLY A 212 -22.71 -0.16 16.88
C GLY A 212 -22.77 -0.13 15.33
N LYS A 213 -23.07 -1.24 14.64
CA LYS A 213 -23.08 -1.29 13.17
C LYS A 213 -23.99 -0.24 12.56
N ALA A 214 -25.26 -0.20 13.00
CA ALA A 214 -26.25 0.75 12.46
C ALA A 214 -25.83 2.22 12.69
N ALA A 215 -25.22 2.52 13.83
CA ALA A 215 -24.74 3.86 14.13
C ALA A 215 -23.57 4.29 13.22
N LEU A 216 -22.65 3.38 12.91
CA LEU A 216 -21.54 3.62 11.97
C LEU A 216 -22.05 3.78 10.53
N GLU A 217 -22.99 2.92 10.09
CA GLU A 217 -23.60 3.00 8.76
C GLU A 217 -24.40 4.29 8.57
N ALA A 218 -25.09 4.77 9.61
CA ALA A 218 -25.77 6.06 9.61
C ALA A 218 -24.82 7.25 9.44
N ARG A 219 -23.54 7.06 9.75
CA ARG A 219 -22.46 8.06 9.52
C ARG A 219 -21.74 7.89 8.18
N GLY A 220 -22.24 6.98 7.31
CA GLY A 220 -21.68 6.73 5.99
C GLY A 220 -20.52 5.75 5.95
N ALA A 221 -20.18 5.09 7.05
CA ALA A 221 -19.20 4.02 7.04
C ALA A 221 -19.79 2.74 6.44
N ARG A 222 -19.02 2.01 5.67
CA ARG A 222 -19.33 0.62 5.33
C ARG A 222 -18.82 -0.29 6.46
N VAL A 223 -19.66 -1.24 6.91
CA VAL A 223 -19.31 -2.18 7.97
C VAL A 223 -19.37 -3.61 7.43
N GLU A 224 -18.24 -4.32 7.54
CA GLU A 224 -18.13 -5.75 7.19
C GLU A 224 -17.68 -6.56 8.40
N LEU A 225 -18.06 -7.84 8.45
CA LEU A 225 -17.66 -8.75 9.53
C LEU A 225 -16.79 -9.86 8.96
N LEU A 226 -15.55 -9.96 9.47
CA LEU A 226 -14.56 -10.98 9.10
C LEU A 226 -13.95 -11.54 10.39
N ALA A 227 -14.59 -12.54 10.96
CA ALA A 227 -14.18 -13.15 12.23
C ALA A 227 -13.08 -14.19 12.02
N GLY A 228 -12.00 -14.08 12.76
CA GLY A 228 -11.01 -15.15 12.96
C GLY A 228 -11.46 -16.16 14.04
N ALA A 229 -10.74 -17.26 14.15
CA ALA A 229 -11.04 -18.33 15.10
C ALA A 229 -10.91 -17.90 16.58
N ASP A 230 -10.12 -16.86 16.84
CA ASP A 230 -9.88 -16.30 18.18
C ASP A 230 -10.90 -15.20 18.58
N GLY A 231 -11.96 -14.99 17.78
CA GLY A 231 -12.95 -13.95 18.01
C GLY A 231 -12.46 -12.52 17.68
N ARG A 232 -11.29 -12.40 17.09
CA ARG A 232 -10.77 -11.15 16.54
C ARG A 232 -11.01 -11.08 15.03
N VAL A 233 -10.69 -9.93 14.44
CA VAL A 233 -10.71 -9.78 12.97
C VAL A 233 -9.68 -10.71 12.34
N ASP A 234 -10.09 -11.48 11.34
CA ASP A 234 -9.19 -12.31 10.51
C ASP A 234 -8.33 -11.42 9.62
N LEU A 235 -7.07 -11.21 9.99
CA LEU A 235 -6.14 -10.36 9.24
C LEU A 235 -5.88 -10.87 7.83
N ALA A 236 -5.78 -12.18 7.64
CA ALA A 236 -5.56 -12.78 6.31
C ALA A 236 -6.80 -12.59 5.43
N GLY A 237 -7.99 -12.85 5.97
CA GLY A 237 -9.27 -12.60 5.30
C GLY A 237 -9.47 -11.12 4.94
N VAL A 238 -9.05 -10.20 5.81
CA VAL A 238 -9.04 -8.75 5.49
C VAL A 238 -8.17 -8.46 4.26
N MET A 239 -6.96 -9.01 4.19
CA MET A 239 -6.07 -8.75 3.05
C MET A 239 -6.62 -9.35 1.76
N GLN A 240 -7.23 -10.54 1.80
CA GLN A 240 -7.93 -11.12 0.67
C GLN A 240 -9.13 -10.26 0.24
N ARG A 241 -9.91 -9.76 1.20
CA ARG A 241 -11.04 -8.87 0.95
C ARG A 241 -10.60 -7.57 0.28
N LEU A 242 -9.51 -6.97 0.74
CA LEU A 242 -8.93 -5.76 0.13
C LEU A 242 -8.43 -6.05 -1.29
N ALA A 243 -7.80 -7.20 -1.54
CA ALA A 243 -7.42 -7.61 -2.90
C ALA A 243 -8.62 -7.76 -3.84
N ALA A 244 -9.74 -8.32 -3.35
CA ALA A 244 -11.00 -8.43 -4.10
C ALA A 244 -11.61 -7.05 -4.43
N LEU A 245 -11.34 -6.03 -3.61
CA LEU A 245 -11.65 -4.62 -3.87
C LEU A 245 -10.63 -3.94 -4.81
N GLN A 246 -9.72 -4.71 -5.42
CA GLN A 246 -8.65 -4.25 -6.31
C GLN A 246 -7.65 -3.28 -5.64
N ILE A 247 -7.49 -3.37 -4.33
CA ILE A 247 -6.48 -2.62 -3.56
C ILE A 247 -5.11 -3.23 -3.81
N ASN A 248 -4.16 -2.40 -4.23
CA ASN A 248 -2.77 -2.79 -4.47
C ASN A 248 -1.87 -2.54 -3.26
N GLU A 249 -2.10 -1.45 -2.54
CA GLU A 249 -1.21 -0.99 -1.47
C GLU A 249 -1.98 -0.53 -0.24
N VAL A 250 -1.52 -0.96 0.92
CA VAL A 250 -2.04 -0.62 2.25
C VAL A 250 -0.93 0.03 3.07
N LEU A 251 -1.17 1.25 3.52
CA LEU A 251 -0.38 1.91 4.55
C LEU A 251 -1.02 1.64 5.92
N VAL A 252 -0.31 0.95 6.79
CA VAL A 252 -0.75 0.71 8.17
C VAL A 252 -0.19 1.82 9.06
N GLU A 253 -1.08 2.54 9.72
CA GLU A 253 -0.76 3.52 10.76
C GLU A 253 -1.46 3.08 12.04
N ALA A 254 -0.82 2.24 12.83
CA ALA A 254 -1.43 1.59 13.99
C ALA A 254 -0.50 1.57 15.20
N GLY A 255 -1.08 1.22 16.35
CA GLY A 255 -0.34 0.99 17.58
C GLY A 255 0.33 -0.39 17.63
N PRO A 256 1.07 -0.66 18.72
CA PRO A 256 1.92 -1.86 18.84
C PRO A 256 1.16 -3.20 18.73
N VAL A 257 -0.07 -3.26 19.19
CA VAL A 257 -0.90 -4.46 19.14
C VAL A 257 -1.15 -4.93 17.71
N LEU A 258 -1.64 -4.04 16.84
CA LEU A 258 -1.93 -4.40 15.45
C LEU A 258 -0.64 -4.56 14.64
N ASN A 259 0.37 -3.73 14.87
CA ASN A 259 1.68 -3.90 14.23
C ASN A 259 2.30 -5.27 14.59
N GLY A 260 2.22 -5.66 15.86
CA GLY A 260 2.69 -6.97 16.32
C GLY A 260 1.92 -8.13 15.70
N ALA A 261 0.59 -8.03 15.64
CA ALA A 261 -0.26 -9.05 15.04
C ALA A 261 0.00 -9.22 13.54
N LEU A 262 0.17 -8.12 12.78
CA LEU A 262 0.51 -8.18 11.36
C LEU A 262 1.91 -8.78 11.14
N LEU A 263 2.88 -8.43 11.97
CA LEU A 263 4.23 -8.98 11.90
C LEU A 263 4.24 -10.47 12.22
N ALA A 264 3.56 -10.90 13.28
CA ALA A 264 3.44 -12.30 13.65
C ALA A 264 2.72 -13.15 12.58
N ALA A 265 1.77 -12.56 11.87
CA ALA A 265 1.06 -13.20 10.76
C ALA A 265 1.86 -13.20 9.43
N GLY A 266 3.09 -12.66 9.38
CA GLY A 266 3.89 -12.55 8.16
C GLY A 266 3.27 -11.65 7.09
N LEU A 267 2.46 -10.69 7.49
CA LEU A 267 1.73 -9.80 6.59
C LEU A 267 2.43 -8.45 6.33
N VAL A 268 3.55 -8.18 7.00
CA VAL A 268 4.33 -6.95 6.77
C VAL A 268 5.30 -7.17 5.62
N ASP A 269 5.19 -6.40 4.54
CA ASP A 269 6.10 -6.44 3.40
C ASP A 269 7.20 -5.38 3.52
N GLU A 270 6.86 -4.23 4.11
CA GLU A 270 7.79 -3.14 4.33
C GLU A 270 7.48 -2.45 5.66
N LEU A 271 8.53 -2.16 6.44
CA LEU A 271 8.47 -1.38 7.65
C LEU A 271 9.13 -0.02 7.39
N ILE A 272 8.40 1.07 7.63
CA ILE A 272 8.86 2.45 7.49
C ILE A 272 8.88 3.09 8.87
N VAL A 273 10.07 3.32 9.41
CA VAL A 273 10.24 3.93 10.73
C VAL A 273 10.72 5.39 10.56
N TYR A 274 9.95 6.31 11.10
CA TYR A 274 10.41 7.69 11.33
C TYR A 274 10.97 7.76 12.75
N GLN A 275 12.29 7.84 12.87
CA GLN A 275 12.99 7.85 14.14
C GLN A 275 13.35 9.29 14.53
N ALA A 276 12.81 9.74 15.63
CA ALA A 276 13.10 11.06 16.21
C ALA A 276 14.28 11.00 17.18
N ALA A 277 15.06 12.06 17.24
CA ALA A 277 16.30 12.14 18.02
C ALA A 277 16.05 12.42 19.51
N HIS A 278 15.19 11.62 20.18
CA HIS A 278 14.94 11.67 21.61
C HIS A 278 14.65 10.30 22.21
N VAL A 279 14.62 10.19 23.51
CA VAL A 279 14.39 8.97 24.29
C VAL A 279 13.13 9.15 25.13
N LEU A 280 12.25 8.14 25.18
CA LEU A 280 11.02 8.15 25.97
C LEU A 280 11.09 7.25 27.22
N GLY A 281 12.06 6.35 27.30
CA GLY A 281 12.32 5.48 28.44
C GLY A 281 11.62 4.13 28.41
N SER A 282 12.03 3.24 29.32
CA SER A 282 11.68 1.83 29.30
C SER A 282 10.20 1.51 29.54
N THR A 283 9.47 2.38 30.25
CA THR A 283 8.03 2.21 30.54
C THR A 283 7.13 2.67 29.40
N ALA A 284 7.70 3.40 28.42
CA ALA A 284 6.97 3.88 27.25
C ALA A 284 6.61 2.70 26.32
N ARG A 285 5.56 2.88 25.48
CA ARG A 285 5.03 1.84 24.60
C ARG A 285 6.00 1.57 23.44
N GLY A 286 6.26 0.29 23.14
CA GLY A 286 7.11 -0.14 22.03
C GLY A 286 6.44 -0.04 20.67
N MET A 287 7.20 -0.37 19.61
CA MET A 287 6.70 -0.41 18.23
C MET A 287 5.80 -1.62 17.95
N PHE A 288 6.06 -2.74 18.62
CA PHE A 288 5.37 -4.02 18.42
C PHE A 288 5.06 -4.66 19.77
N GLU A 289 3.86 -5.22 19.90
CA GLU A 289 3.50 -6.13 20.97
C GLU A 289 3.56 -7.56 20.40
N LEU A 290 4.56 -8.32 20.84
CA LEU A 290 4.82 -9.68 20.40
C LEU A 290 4.86 -10.61 21.61
N PRO A 291 4.57 -11.92 21.44
CA PRO A 291 4.85 -12.90 22.46
C PRO A 291 6.33 -12.88 22.85
N PRO A 292 6.67 -13.25 24.10
CA PRO A 292 8.06 -13.34 24.52
C PRO A 292 8.88 -14.24 23.60
N LEU A 293 9.98 -13.74 23.08
CA LEU A 293 10.93 -14.52 22.28
C LEU A 293 11.80 -15.36 23.22
N GLN A 294 11.81 -16.65 22.98
CA GLN A 294 12.62 -17.60 23.78
C GLN A 294 13.97 -17.91 23.12
N GLU A 295 14.09 -17.72 21.81
CA GLU A 295 15.27 -18.04 21.02
C GLU A 295 15.62 -16.86 20.12
N MET A 296 16.89 -16.44 20.13
CA MET A 296 17.37 -15.31 19.32
C MET A 296 17.24 -15.57 17.81
N GLU A 297 17.34 -16.82 17.40
CA GLU A 297 17.24 -17.28 16.01
C GLU A 297 15.84 -17.09 15.42
N LYS A 298 14.80 -17.09 16.28
CA LYS A 298 13.38 -16.91 15.89
C LYS A 298 12.93 -15.45 15.87
N ARG A 299 13.84 -14.50 16.14
CA ARG A 299 13.51 -13.10 16.08
C ARG A 299 13.11 -12.68 14.66
N PRO A 300 12.07 -11.87 14.47
CA PRO A 300 11.82 -11.21 13.18
C PRO A 300 13.05 -10.38 12.78
N ALA A 301 13.60 -10.68 11.62
CA ALA A 301 14.77 -9.98 11.10
C ALA A 301 14.42 -9.20 9.83
N PHE A 302 15.16 -8.12 9.58
CA PHE A 302 14.90 -7.20 8.50
C PHE A 302 16.20 -6.81 7.79
N ALA A 303 16.11 -6.57 6.48
CA ALA A 303 17.15 -5.88 5.72
C ALA A 303 16.82 -4.39 5.62
N LEU A 304 17.81 -3.54 5.84
CA LEU A 304 17.69 -2.09 5.62
C LEU A 304 17.69 -1.80 4.13
N LEU A 305 16.64 -1.14 3.64
CA LEU A 305 16.52 -0.72 2.23
C LEU A 305 16.97 0.72 2.01
N GLU A 306 16.68 1.60 2.99
CA GLU A 306 16.95 3.03 2.89
C GLU A 306 17.12 3.63 4.27
N ALA A 307 18.06 4.55 4.41
CA ALA A 307 18.18 5.46 5.54
C ALA A 307 18.38 6.88 5.01
N ARG A 308 17.47 7.80 5.35
CA ARG A 308 17.58 9.20 4.92
C ARG A 308 17.05 10.17 5.98
N HIS A 309 17.61 11.39 5.98
CA HIS A 309 17.07 12.48 6.78
C HIS A 309 15.76 13.02 6.22
N VAL A 310 14.81 13.31 7.12
CA VAL A 310 13.54 14.02 6.82
C VAL A 310 13.38 15.11 7.89
N GLY A 311 13.93 16.28 7.61
CA GLY A 311 14.12 17.32 8.65
C GLY A 311 15.09 16.86 9.72
N ALA A 312 14.67 16.94 10.99
CA ALA A 312 15.47 16.48 12.14
C ALA A 312 15.38 14.96 12.40
N ASP A 313 14.47 14.27 11.72
CA ASP A 313 14.21 12.85 11.92
C ASP A 313 14.93 12.00 10.86
N LEU A 314 15.07 10.69 11.13
CA LEU A 314 15.50 9.71 10.15
C LEU A 314 14.28 8.92 9.64
N ARG A 315 14.17 8.74 8.32
CA ARG A 315 13.31 7.73 7.73
C ARG A 315 14.13 6.51 7.41
N LEU A 316 13.75 5.39 8.02
CA LEU A 316 14.36 4.07 7.82
C LEU A 316 13.33 3.17 7.15
N ARG A 317 13.71 2.52 6.04
CA ARG A 317 12.85 1.54 5.36
C ARG A 317 13.50 0.18 5.44
N TYR A 318 12.70 -0.82 5.80
CA TYR A 318 13.15 -2.19 5.96
C TYR A 318 12.21 -3.14 5.24
N ARG A 319 12.76 -4.26 4.77
CA ARG A 319 11.95 -5.43 4.38
C ARG A 319 12.20 -6.59 5.35
N PRO A 320 11.19 -7.40 5.68
CA PRO A 320 11.41 -8.63 6.42
C PRO A 320 12.34 -9.57 5.64
N LEU A 321 13.21 -10.26 6.38
CA LEU A 321 14.00 -11.36 5.82
C LEU A 321 13.19 -12.66 5.84
N VAL A 322 13.33 -13.46 4.79
CA VAL A 322 12.75 -14.81 4.74
C VAL A 322 13.62 -15.75 5.56
N ALA A 323 13.04 -16.80 6.12
CA ALA A 323 13.78 -17.79 6.89
C ALA A 323 14.97 -18.34 6.07
N GLY A 324 16.20 -18.23 6.63
CA GLY A 324 17.45 -18.60 5.96
C GLY A 324 18.17 -17.47 5.21
N GLU A 325 17.55 -16.32 5.03
CA GLU A 325 18.21 -15.12 4.47
C GLU A 325 19.01 -14.41 5.58
N ARG A 326 20.21 -13.94 5.27
CA ARG A 326 21.04 -13.13 6.19
C ARG A 326 20.94 -11.66 5.82
N ALA A 327 20.98 -10.79 6.80
CA ALA A 327 21.24 -9.38 6.59
C ALA A 327 22.75 -9.26 6.35
N ASP A 328 23.16 -9.07 5.11
CA ASP A 328 24.54 -8.74 4.75
C ASP A 328 24.86 -7.28 5.11
#